data_162ce63d5ed568ff4ed79adc3237ea86
#
_entry.id   162ce63d5ed568ff4ed79adc3237ea86
#
_cell.length_a   1.000
_cell.length_b   1.000
_cell.length_c   1.000
_cell.angle_alpha   90.00
_cell.angle_beta   90.00
_cell.angle_gamma   90.00
#
_symmetry.space_group_name_H-M   'P 1'
#
loop_
_entity.id
_entity.type
_entity.pdbx_description
1 polymer ?
#
loop_
_entity_poly.entity_id
_entity_poly.type
_entity_poly.pdbx_seq_one_letter_code
_entity_poly.pdbx_strand_id
1 'polypeptide(L)'
;MVVTMAYRIQVHIANDDPVVLEVDELPTPEAQFIIGINPMRRDGKDVPYILREVNQVIFPIWRINFIQILPSEEQEQLETFVRED
;
A
#
# COMPACT_ATOMS: atom_id res chain seq x y z
N MET A 1 -2.52 1.83 26.15
CA MET A 1 -1.84 1.40 24.97
C MET A 1 -2.50 1.93 23.71
N VAL A 2 -1.73 2.38 22.81
CA VAL A 2 -2.27 2.96 21.59
C VAL A 2 -2.23 1.91 20.49
N VAL A 3 -3.37 1.72 19.84
CA VAL A 3 -3.42 0.84 18.71
C VAL A 3 -3.22 1.68 17.45
N THR A 4 -2.12 1.45 16.80
CA THR A 4 -1.85 2.16 15.57
C THR A 4 -2.63 1.51 14.45
N MET A 5 -3.46 2.30 13.78
CA MET A 5 -4.24 1.79 12.67
C MET A 5 -3.51 2.12 11.39
N ALA A 6 -2.76 1.15 10.93
CA ALA A 6 -2.02 1.32 9.69
C ALA A 6 -2.96 1.04 8.52
N TYR A 7 -2.74 1.77 7.46
CA TYR A 7 -3.47 1.53 6.21
C TYR A 7 -2.60 0.68 5.31
N ARG A 8 -3.22 -0.27 4.64
CA ARG A 8 -2.54 -1.00 3.57
C ARG A 8 -2.97 -0.38 2.25
N ILE A 9 -2.00 0.00 1.47
CA ILE A 9 -2.28 0.64 0.18
C ILE A 9 -1.51 -0.09 -0.90
N GLN A 10 -2.04 -0.05 -2.10
CA GLN A 10 -1.34 -0.56 -3.26
C GLN A 10 -0.99 0.60 -4.15
N VAL A 11 0.30 0.81 -4.33
CA VAL A 11 0.83 1.95 -5.06
C VAL A 11 1.16 1.47 -6.47
N HIS A 12 0.58 2.13 -7.45
CA HIS A 12 0.83 1.78 -8.85
C HIS A 12 1.89 2.70 -9.40
N ILE A 13 3.08 2.15 -9.56
CA ILE A 13 4.26 2.89 -9.97
C ILE A 13 4.29 2.94 -11.49
N ALA A 14 4.68 4.09 -12.04
CA ALA A 14 4.81 4.23 -13.48
C ALA A 14 5.84 3.25 -14.01
N ASN A 15 5.41 2.38 -14.93
CA ASN A 15 6.29 1.44 -15.63
C ASN A 15 6.92 0.36 -14.75
N ASP A 16 6.34 0.12 -13.57
CA ASP A 16 6.84 -0.92 -12.68
C ASP A 16 5.68 -1.66 -12.05
N ASP A 17 6.00 -2.78 -11.40
CA ASP A 17 4.98 -3.57 -10.74
C ASP A 17 4.40 -2.80 -9.55
N PRO A 18 3.11 -2.99 -9.26
CA PRO A 18 2.52 -2.38 -8.08
C PRO A 18 3.14 -2.91 -6.79
N VAL A 19 3.13 -2.07 -5.78
CA VAL A 19 3.70 -2.41 -4.48
C VAL A 19 2.64 -2.18 -3.41
N VAL A 20 2.49 -3.17 -2.53
CA VAL A 20 1.63 -3.03 -1.37
C VAL A 20 2.48 -2.51 -0.22
N LEU A 21 2.01 -1.47 0.42
CA LEU A 21 2.73 -0.83 1.53
C LEU A 21 1.79 -0.65 2.71
N GLU A 22 2.38 -0.55 3.88
CA GLU A 22 1.65 -0.14 5.07
C GLU A 22 2.07 1.27 5.42
N VAL A 23 1.11 2.15 5.63
CA VAL A 23 1.38 3.54 5.96
C VAL A 23 0.58 3.91 7.19
N ASP A 24 1.14 4.79 8.02
CA ASP A 24 0.44 5.27 9.21
C ASP A 24 -0.66 6.24 8.86
N GLU A 25 -0.42 7.06 7.85
CA GLU A 25 -1.38 8.07 7.42
C GLU A 25 -1.47 8.05 5.92
N LEU A 26 -2.67 8.29 5.44
CA LEU A 26 -2.86 8.40 3.99
C LEU A 26 -2.25 9.70 3.50
N PRO A 27 -1.70 9.72 2.29
CA PRO A 27 -1.09 10.94 1.77
C PRO A 27 -2.13 12.03 1.57
N THR A 28 -1.70 13.25 1.83
CA THR A 28 -2.56 14.42 1.61
C THR A 28 -2.39 14.90 0.18
N PRO A 29 -3.29 15.79 -0.28
CA PRO A 29 -3.14 16.33 -1.63
C PRO A 29 -1.83 17.07 -1.85
N GLU A 30 -1.21 17.57 -0.77
CA GLU A 30 0.04 18.30 -0.89
C GLU A 30 1.27 17.41 -0.77
N ALA A 31 1.08 16.13 -0.57
CA ALA A 31 2.20 15.22 -0.36
C ALA A 31 3.09 15.18 -1.59
N GLN A 32 4.40 15.17 -1.36
CA GLN A 32 5.35 15.07 -2.45
C GLN A 32 5.96 13.68 -2.55
N PHE A 33 5.79 12.89 -1.51
CA PHE A 33 6.25 11.50 -1.52
C PHE A 33 5.44 10.72 -0.50
N ILE A 34 5.52 9.41 -0.62
CA ILE A 34 4.85 8.48 0.26
C ILE A 34 5.89 7.63 0.94
N ILE A 35 5.80 7.52 2.26
CA ILE A 35 6.69 6.68 3.04
C ILE A 35 5.88 5.51 3.57
N GLY A 36 6.35 4.30 3.31
CA GLY A 36 5.65 3.12 3.77
C GLY A 36 6.61 2.04 4.20
N ILE A 37 6.08 1.04 4.86
CA ILE A 37 6.87 -0.07 5.35
C ILE A 37 6.36 -1.37 4.77
N ASN A 38 7.18 -2.40 4.88
CA ASN A 38 6.87 -3.76 4.48
C ASN A 38 6.39 -3.85 3.03
N PRO A 39 7.23 -3.37 2.09
CA PRO A 39 6.85 -3.43 0.68
C PRO A 39 6.78 -4.88 0.21
N MET A 40 5.74 -5.19 -0.53
CA MET A 40 5.58 -6.54 -1.06
C MET A 40 4.64 -6.49 -2.25
N ARG A 41 4.64 -7.55 -3.04
CA ARG A 41 3.67 -7.67 -4.11
C ARG A 41 2.34 -8.12 -3.52
N ARG A 42 1.29 -7.97 -4.30
CA ARG A 42 -0.04 -8.33 -3.83
C ARG A 42 -0.11 -9.80 -3.45
N ASP A 43 0.68 -10.64 -4.07
CA ASP A 43 0.69 -12.06 -3.78
C ASP A 43 1.60 -12.41 -2.60
N GLY A 44 2.18 -11.40 -1.93
CA GLY A 44 3.02 -11.62 -0.77
C GLY A 44 4.48 -11.87 -1.11
N LYS A 45 4.83 -11.85 -2.37
CA LYS A 45 6.21 -12.08 -2.78
C LYS A 45 7.00 -10.78 -2.80
N ASP A 46 8.31 -10.92 -2.86
CA ASP A 46 9.20 -9.76 -2.87
C ASP A 46 9.02 -8.95 -4.14
N VAL A 47 9.22 -7.64 -3.99
CA VAL A 47 9.21 -6.74 -5.14
C VAL A 47 10.59 -6.77 -5.78
N PRO A 48 10.67 -7.05 -7.09
CA PRO A 48 11.98 -7.29 -7.71
C PRO A 48 12.95 -6.13 -7.61
N TYR A 49 12.45 -4.90 -7.60
CA TYR A 49 13.34 -3.74 -7.60
C TYR A 49 13.57 -3.18 -6.20
N ILE A 50 13.20 -3.91 -5.15
CA ILE A 50 13.44 -3.49 -3.78
C ILE A 50 14.26 -4.59 -3.11
N LEU A 51 15.33 -4.17 -2.44
CA LEU A 51 16.18 -5.12 -1.75
C LEU A 51 15.39 -5.82 -0.65
N ARG A 52 15.65 -7.12 -0.50
CA ARG A 52 14.88 -7.94 0.42
C ARG A 52 15.01 -7.48 1.87
N GLU A 53 16.16 -6.95 2.23
CA GLU A 53 16.40 -6.53 3.61
C GLU A 53 15.82 -5.16 3.91
N VAL A 54 15.27 -4.47 2.90
CA VAL A 54 14.67 -3.15 3.08
C VAL A 54 13.23 -3.31 3.51
N ASN A 55 12.86 -2.66 4.60
CA ASN A 55 11.47 -2.71 5.03
C ASN A 55 10.81 -1.34 5.08
N GLN A 56 11.49 -0.30 4.64
CA GLN A 56 10.90 1.03 4.56
C GLN A 56 11.30 1.67 3.25
N VAL A 57 10.34 2.23 2.53
CA VAL A 57 10.60 2.81 1.22
C VAL A 57 9.92 4.16 1.13
N ILE A 58 10.47 5.01 0.26
CA ILE A 58 9.92 6.32 -0.02
C ILE A 58 9.72 6.40 -1.52
N PHE A 59 8.50 6.68 -1.93
CA PHE A 59 8.18 6.84 -3.35
C PHE A 59 7.81 8.28 -3.63
N PRO A 60 8.44 8.93 -4.61
CA PRO A 60 8.01 10.28 -5.00
C PRO A 60 6.64 10.21 -5.67
N ILE A 61 5.81 11.18 -5.35
CA ILE A 61 4.42 11.15 -5.81
C ILE A 61 4.35 11.21 -7.34
N TRP A 62 5.32 11.84 -7.99
CA TRP A 62 5.28 11.99 -9.44
C TRP A 62 5.55 10.68 -10.17
N ARG A 63 6.02 9.65 -9.48
CA ARG A 63 6.20 8.33 -10.08
C ARG A 63 4.96 7.45 -9.91
N ILE A 64 3.95 7.94 -9.23
CA ILE A 64 2.79 7.12 -8.86
C ILE A 64 1.62 7.47 -9.76
N ASN A 65 1.07 6.46 -10.41
CA ASN A 65 -0.10 6.65 -11.24
C ASN A 65 -1.36 6.83 -10.40
N PHE A 66 -1.54 5.95 -9.43
CA PHE A 66 -2.66 6.06 -8.51
C PHE A 66 -2.42 5.10 -7.35
N ILE A 67 -3.19 5.29 -6.30
CA ILE A 67 -3.06 4.51 -5.08
C ILE A 67 -4.42 3.94 -4.75
N GLN A 68 -4.44 2.66 -4.39
CA GLN A 68 -5.65 2.01 -3.93
C GLN A 68 -5.51 1.73 -2.45
N ILE A 69 -6.53 2.09 -1.69
CA ILE A 69 -6.57 1.80 -0.27
C ILE A 69 -7.21 0.44 -0.13
N LEU A 70 -6.44 -0.52 0.37
CA LEU A 70 -6.93 -1.87 0.48
C LEU A 70 -7.78 -2.00 1.74
N PRO A 71 -8.90 -2.71 1.66
CA PRO A 71 -9.74 -2.89 2.85
C PRO A 71 -9.04 -3.79 3.85
N SER A 72 -9.37 -3.60 5.12
CA SER A 72 -8.89 -4.49 6.16
C SER A 72 -9.52 -5.86 5.96
N GLU A 73 -8.96 -6.85 6.62
CA GLU A 73 -9.53 -8.19 6.55
C GLU A 73 -11.01 -8.18 6.90
N GLU A 74 -11.34 -7.42 7.93
CA GLU A 74 -12.71 -7.32 8.36
C GLU A 74 -13.58 -6.72 7.28
N GLN A 75 -13.09 -5.67 6.65
CA GLN A 75 -13.85 -5.03 5.58
C GLN A 75 -13.98 -5.93 4.37
N GLU A 76 -12.95 -6.69 4.08
CA GLU A 76 -13.03 -7.62 2.96
C GLU A 76 -14.09 -8.67 3.20
N GLN A 77 -14.18 -9.18 4.41
CA GLN A 77 -15.20 -10.15 4.72
C GLN A 77 -16.60 -9.59 4.59
N LEU A 78 -16.78 -8.37 5.05
CA LEU A 78 -18.07 -7.72 4.93
C LEU A 78 -18.43 -7.48 3.48
N GLU A 79 -17.47 -7.05 2.68
CA GLU A 79 -17.76 -6.81 1.28
C GLU A 79 -18.11 -8.07 0.54
N THR A 80 -17.42 -9.15 0.86
CA THR A 80 -17.73 -10.43 0.24
C THR A 80 -19.14 -10.87 0.59
N PHE A 81 -19.52 -10.63 1.82
CA PHE A 81 -20.83 -11.04 2.30
C PHE A 81 -21.96 -10.21 1.67
N VAL A 82 -21.73 -8.94 1.50
CA VAL A 82 -22.74 -8.02 1.00
C VAL A 82 -22.83 -8.04 -0.51
N ARG A 83 -21.72 -8.28 -1.14
CA ARG A 83 -21.67 -8.21 -2.59
C ARG A 83 -22.48 -9.34 -3.19
N GLU A 84 -23.42 -8.96 -4.00
CA GLU A 84 -24.28 -9.93 -4.63
C GLU A 84 -24.15 -9.83 -6.08
N ASP A 85 -23.52 -10.69 -6.71
CA ASP A 85 -23.43 -10.59 -8.16
C ASP A 85 -23.94 -11.77 -8.88
#